data_fc90c5eb92eb4ecd9ee6f902d11fff69
#
_entry.id   fc90c5eb92eb4ecd9ee6f902d11fff69
#
_cell.length_a   1.000
_cell.length_b   1.000
_cell.length_c   1.000
_cell.angle_alpha   90.00
_cell.angle_beta   90.00
_cell.angle_gamma   90.00
#
_symmetry.space_group_name_H-M   'P 1'
#
loop_
_entity.id
_entity.type
_entity.pdbx_description
1 polymer ?
#
loop_
_entity_poly.entity_id
_entity_poly.type
_entity_poly.pdbx_seq_one_letter_code
_entity_poly.pdbx_strand_id
1 'polypeptide(L)'
;MRAALLYSAAGSLLLSALTAAPDAEDRTGTAERRGTAVAAARAKAAGIDFGPCPDAQDLPGSMRCGTVSVPLDYARPDGRQIELSVSRARATRKDPHTDGRQVPRQGALVHNPGGPGANGLYFPLVGLLPGWKRIAAAYDLVGYAPRGVGRSAPLSCKDPKQFYTGPSQAPAHPSPAYKKERVAKAKAYARGCAERNGDALRHYHSLNNARDLDVLRAALGEERLTFMGSSYGTYFGALYATLFPGHVRRMVFDSVVHPGPGRIWYRNNLAQSAAFEDRWRDVREWIARHDDVYGLGATQREVQRSYERASARLAAEPAGGKVGPGQLHGAFLQAGYYDDQWPHRAHALSAYLKGDAGPLIEQMEQHPQAAAEAENSRAVYVAVECNDAPWPTDWKVWDRDNTRLARVAPFETWDNVWTNLPCAYWPGPRQRPLDVGAGPGELPPTLILAAERDAATPYDGALALHDRLAGSVLVTERDAGAHGLAGGPNACVNGHLEAYLLEGRLPGRGAQCAPHAEPRPTAPDRAGAARRIR
;
A
#
# COMPACT_ATOMS: atom_id res chain seq x y z
N MET A 1 4.14 -93.07 -9.66
CA MET A 1 5.60 -92.87 -9.45
C MET A 1 5.85 -91.35 -9.39
N ARG A 2 6.57 -90.95 -8.37
CA ARG A 2 7.16 -89.61 -8.10
C ARG A 2 6.19 -88.54 -7.58
N ALA A 3 6.24 -88.42 -6.24
CA ALA A 3 5.77 -87.31 -5.41
C ALA A 3 6.61 -86.08 -5.67
N ALA A 4 5.98 -84.89 -5.67
CA ALA A 4 6.64 -83.59 -5.56
C ALA A 4 6.14 -82.89 -4.32
N LEU A 5 7.08 -82.60 -3.44
CA LEU A 5 6.92 -81.89 -2.17
C LEU A 5 6.68 -80.39 -2.46
N LEU A 6 5.60 -79.85 -1.86
CA LEU A 6 5.33 -78.41 -1.77
C LEU A 6 5.98 -77.86 -0.47
N TYR A 7 6.94 -76.96 -0.61
CA TYR A 7 7.43 -76.10 0.47
C TYR A 7 6.65 -74.80 0.46
N SER A 8 5.90 -74.56 1.52
CA SER A 8 5.26 -73.28 1.83
C SER A 8 6.25 -72.39 2.58
N ALA A 9 6.68 -71.28 1.97
CA ALA A 9 7.41 -70.22 2.64
C ALA A 9 6.43 -69.10 3.00
N ALA A 10 6.15 -68.95 4.29
CA ALA A 10 5.46 -67.80 4.80
C ALA A 10 6.40 -66.59 4.90
N GLY A 11 6.27 -65.67 3.97
CA GLY A 11 7.01 -64.40 4.01
C GLY A 11 6.21 -63.38 4.78
N SER A 12 6.65 -63.00 5.98
CA SER A 12 6.13 -61.88 6.75
C SER A 12 6.53 -60.55 6.10
N LEU A 13 5.58 -59.87 5.46
CA LEU A 13 5.71 -58.49 5.02
C LEU A 13 5.59 -57.55 6.22
N LEU A 14 6.72 -57.09 6.73
CA LEU A 14 6.80 -55.94 7.64
C LEU A 14 6.54 -54.67 6.79
N LEU A 15 5.29 -54.13 6.84
CA LEU A 15 4.99 -52.77 6.38
C LEU A 15 5.67 -51.79 7.37
N SER A 16 6.86 -51.31 6.99
CA SER A 16 7.43 -50.12 7.62
C SER A 16 6.65 -48.90 7.15
N ALA A 17 5.70 -48.45 7.96
CA ALA A 17 5.09 -47.13 7.75
C ALA A 17 6.16 -46.07 7.99
N LEU A 18 6.80 -45.60 6.95
CA LEU A 18 7.56 -44.36 6.95
C LEU A 18 6.58 -43.22 7.18
N THR A 19 6.35 -42.84 8.43
CA THR A 19 5.78 -41.53 8.76
C THR A 19 6.83 -40.50 8.36
N ALA A 20 6.69 -39.91 7.18
CA ALA A 20 7.46 -38.74 6.81
C ALA A 20 7.26 -37.68 7.91
N ALA A 21 8.33 -37.26 8.56
CA ALA A 21 8.28 -36.14 9.46
C ALA A 21 7.81 -34.92 8.65
N PRO A 22 6.82 -34.14 9.13
CA PRO A 22 6.39 -32.96 8.41
C PRO A 22 7.59 -32.03 8.20
N ASP A 23 7.69 -31.47 7.00
CA ASP A 23 8.75 -30.56 6.62
C ASP A 23 8.87 -29.42 7.64
N ALA A 24 10.09 -28.90 7.85
CA ALA A 24 10.35 -27.83 8.81
C ALA A 24 9.49 -26.58 8.53
N GLU A 25 9.11 -26.34 7.27
CA GLU A 25 8.20 -25.25 6.84
C GLU A 25 6.76 -25.43 7.38
N ASP A 26 6.25 -26.66 7.45
CA ASP A 26 4.92 -26.94 8.01
C ASP A 26 4.90 -26.78 9.54
N ARG A 27 6.01 -27.04 10.22
CA ARG A 27 6.13 -26.84 11.68
C ARG A 27 6.12 -25.37 12.08
N THR A 28 6.80 -24.49 11.32
CA THR A 28 6.82 -23.04 11.60
C THR A 28 5.45 -22.41 11.36
N GLY A 29 4.77 -22.71 10.26
CA GLY A 29 3.40 -22.26 9.99
C GLY A 29 2.40 -22.72 11.07
N THR A 30 2.60 -23.91 11.64
CA THR A 30 1.76 -24.43 12.74
C THR A 30 2.03 -23.73 14.06
N ALA A 31 3.29 -23.39 14.38
CA ALA A 31 3.66 -22.66 15.60
C ALA A 31 3.10 -21.23 15.57
N GLU A 32 3.23 -20.53 14.47
CA GLU A 32 2.72 -19.17 14.30
C GLU A 32 1.19 -19.10 14.31
N ARG A 33 0.50 -20.09 13.74
CA ARG A 33 -0.98 -20.20 13.84
C ARG A 33 -1.43 -20.36 15.30
N ARG A 34 -0.79 -21.24 16.07
CA ARG A 34 -1.07 -21.39 17.52
C ARG A 34 -0.79 -20.11 18.29
N GLY A 35 0.35 -19.47 18.00
CA GLY A 35 0.71 -18.21 18.65
C GLY A 35 -0.26 -17.08 18.32
N THR A 36 -0.77 -17.02 17.10
CA THR A 36 -1.82 -16.05 16.72
C THR A 36 -3.11 -16.30 17.53
N ALA A 37 -3.55 -17.54 17.64
CA ALA A 37 -4.74 -17.88 18.42
C ALA A 37 -4.59 -17.51 19.90
N VAL A 38 -3.41 -17.76 20.49
CA VAL A 38 -3.09 -17.36 21.88
C VAL A 38 -3.13 -15.84 22.03
N ALA A 39 -2.48 -15.10 21.12
CA ALA A 39 -2.46 -13.64 21.15
C ALA A 39 -3.87 -13.04 20.96
N ALA A 40 -4.65 -13.57 20.02
CA ALA A 40 -6.03 -13.14 19.79
C ALA A 40 -6.93 -13.40 21.00
N ALA A 41 -6.79 -14.55 21.67
CA ALA A 41 -7.54 -14.84 22.89
C ALA A 41 -7.21 -13.87 24.03
N ARG A 42 -5.93 -13.53 24.22
CA ARG A 42 -5.48 -12.53 25.21
C ARG A 42 -6.02 -11.14 24.88
N ALA A 43 -5.91 -10.73 23.62
CA ALA A 43 -6.40 -9.44 23.16
C ALA A 43 -7.93 -9.31 23.29
N LYS A 44 -8.68 -10.40 23.03
CA LYS A 44 -10.12 -10.45 23.26
C LYS A 44 -10.48 -10.26 24.73
N ALA A 45 -9.73 -10.88 25.63
CA ALA A 45 -9.95 -10.78 27.07
C ALA A 45 -9.61 -9.38 27.62
N ALA A 46 -8.53 -8.76 27.10
CA ALA A 46 -8.09 -7.43 27.51
C ALA A 46 -8.95 -6.31 26.90
N GLY A 47 -9.41 -6.47 25.67
CA GLY A 47 -10.05 -5.40 24.88
C GLY A 47 -9.07 -4.28 24.53
N ILE A 48 -9.62 -3.12 24.13
CA ILE A 48 -8.88 -1.87 23.92
C ILE A 48 -9.43 -0.81 24.84
N ASP A 49 -8.60 -0.27 25.70
CA ASP A 49 -8.94 0.90 26.51
C ASP A 49 -8.78 2.15 25.63
N PHE A 50 -9.93 2.69 25.19
CA PHE A 50 -9.99 3.86 24.32
C PHE A 50 -10.13 5.16 25.12
N GLY A 51 -9.04 5.91 25.21
CA GLY A 51 -8.96 7.25 25.80
C GLY A 51 -8.88 8.39 24.77
N PRO A 52 -8.58 9.62 25.23
CA PRO A 52 -8.20 10.73 24.36
C PRO A 52 -6.99 10.37 23.49
N CYS A 53 -6.98 10.85 22.25
CA CYS A 53 -5.79 10.68 21.41
C CYS A 53 -4.64 11.55 21.91
N PRO A 54 -3.37 11.11 21.82
CA PRO A 54 -2.21 11.94 22.12
C PRO A 54 -2.17 13.21 21.25
N ASP A 55 -1.83 14.36 21.82
CA ASP A 55 -1.77 15.66 21.10
C ASP A 55 -0.86 15.60 19.87
N ALA A 56 0.23 14.83 19.94
CA ALA A 56 1.17 14.66 18.82
C ALA A 56 0.55 13.98 17.57
N GLN A 57 -0.67 13.45 17.66
CA GLN A 57 -1.39 12.86 16.53
C GLN A 57 -2.32 13.85 15.83
N ASP A 58 -2.55 15.02 16.41
CA ASP A 58 -3.43 16.07 15.87
C ASP A 58 -4.79 15.56 15.37
N LEU A 59 -5.39 14.65 16.14
CA LEU A 59 -6.71 14.06 15.84
C LEU A 59 -7.82 14.78 16.58
N PRO A 60 -9.00 15.01 15.95
CA PRO A 60 -10.13 15.67 16.59
C PRO A 60 -10.54 15.00 17.91
N GLY A 61 -10.96 15.79 18.88
CA GLY A 61 -11.38 15.31 20.21
C GLY A 61 -12.57 14.35 20.22
N SER A 62 -13.30 14.22 19.11
CA SER A 62 -14.34 13.20 18.91
C SER A 62 -13.76 11.80 18.67
N MET A 63 -12.50 11.69 18.33
CA MET A 63 -11.81 10.42 18.16
C MET A 63 -11.26 9.91 19.49
N ARG A 64 -11.09 8.61 19.57
CA ARG A 64 -10.49 7.92 20.71
C ARG A 64 -9.36 7.04 20.23
N CYS A 65 -8.30 6.99 21.01
CA CYS A 65 -7.10 6.20 20.73
C CYS A 65 -6.85 5.18 21.83
N GLY A 66 -6.20 4.09 21.47
CA GLY A 66 -5.77 3.05 22.37
C GLY A 66 -4.64 2.24 21.77
N THR A 67 -4.22 1.18 22.42
CA THR A 67 -3.19 0.26 21.94
C THR A 67 -3.65 -1.19 22.04
N VAL A 68 -3.04 -2.03 21.19
CA VAL A 68 -3.18 -3.49 21.21
C VAL A 68 -1.81 -4.11 21.29
N SER A 69 -1.58 -4.97 22.28
CA SER A 69 -0.34 -5.72 22.41
C SER A 69 -0.36 -6.93 21.48
N VAL A 70 0.71 -7.09 20.69
CA VAL A 70 0.89 -8.23 19.78
C VAL A 70 2.31 -8.80 19.92
N PRO A 71 2.51 -10.12 19.71
CA PRO A 71 3.85 -10.69 19.71
C PRO A 71 4.71 -10.10 18.57
N LEU A 72 5.96 -9.78 18.87
CA LEU A 72 6.94 -9.51 17.81
C LEU A 72 7.10 -10.76 16.93
N ASP A 73 7.19 -11.94 17.55
CA ASP A 73 7.35 -13.26 16.93
C ASP A 73 6.17 -14.16 17.30
N TYR A 74 5.31 -14.46 16.36
CA TYR A 74 4.15 -15.31 16.57
C TYR A 74 4.48 -16.79 16.84
N ALA A 75 5.68 -17.25 16.49
CA ALA A 75 6.14 -18.58 16.90
C ALA A 75 6.45 -18.65 18.42
N ARG A 76 6.64 -17.49 19.06
CA ARG A 76 6.93 -17.33 20.49
C ARG A 76 6.01 -16.27 21.11
N PRO A 77 4.70 -16.57 21.28
CA PRO A 77 3.68 -15.58 21.69
C PRO A 77 3.90 -15.03 23.10
N ASP A 78 4.68 -15.71 23.95
CA ASP A 78 5.07 -15.25 25.29
C ASP A 78 6.36 -14.42 25.31
N GLY A 79 7.00 -14.24 24.16
CA GLY A 79 8.22 -13.47 24.01
C GLY A 79 7.97 -11.96 24.01
N ARG A 80 8.87 -11.22 23.33
CA ARG A 80 8.76 -9.77 23.20
C ARG A 80 7.44 -9.36 22.57
N GLN A 81 6.73 -8.45 23.22
CA GLN A 81 5.52 -7.82 22.72
C GLN A 81 5.84 -6.46 22.10
N ILE A 82 5.00 -6.04 21.17
CA ILE A 82 4.95 -4.68 20.62
C ILE A 82 3.53 -4.15 20.70
N GLU A 83 3.39 -2.82 20.83
CA GLU A 83 2.09 -2.17 20.91
C GLU A 83 1.71 -1.59 19.53
N LEU A 84 0.50 -1.90 19.06
CA LEU A 84 -0.08 -1.26 17.88
C LEU A 84 -0.97 -0.11 18.31
N SER A 85 -0.74 1.08 17.77
CA SER A 85 -1.60 2.24 17.99
C SER A 85 -2.88 2.12 17.16
N VAL A 86 -4.02 2.39 17.78
CA VAL A 86 -5.35 2.27 17.18
C VAL A 86 -6.13 3.56 17.43
N SER A 87 -6.88 4.03 16.44
CA SER A 87 -7.82 5.15 16.55
C SER A 87 -9.23 4.67 16.20
N ARG A 88 -10.26 5.31 16.78
CA ARG A 88 -11.66 4.98 16.52
C ARG A 88 -12.56 6.21 16.56
N ALA A 89 -13.41 6.34 15.53
CA ALA A 89 -14.63 7.14 15.59
C ALA A 89 -15.82 6.18 15.71
N ARG A 90 -16.63 6.34 16.74
CA ARG A 90 -17.83 5.48 16.92
C ARG A 90 -18.89 5.79 15.88
N ALA A 91 -19.64 4.77 15.46
CA ALA A 91 -20.82 4.90 14.62
C ALA A 91 -21.77 5.96 15.18
N THR A 92 -22.17 6.93 14.33
CA THR A 92 -23.10 8.00 14.77
C THR A 92 -24.51 7.48 14.98
N ARG A 93 -24.86 6.34 14.38
CA ARG A 93 -26.16 5.67 14.44
C ARG A 93 -27.34 6.52 13.96
N LYS A 94 -27.08 7.60 13.22
CA LYS A 94 -28.08 8.50 12.65
C LYS A 94 -27.86 8.59 11.15
N ASP A 95 -28.85 8.19 10.35
CA ASP A 95 -28.79 8.30 8.90
C ASP A 95 -28.87 9.78 8.50
N PRO A 96 -27.86 10.33 7.81
CA PRO A 96 -27.85 11.72 7.40
C PRO A 96 -28.91 12.07 6.33
N HIS A 97 -29.50 11.08 5.67
CA HIS A 97 -30.47 11.28 4.59
C HIS A 97 -31.94 11.04 5.00
N THR A 98 -32.22 10.70 6.26
CA THR A 98 -33.56 10.31 6.72
C THR A 98 -33.93 10.98 8.05
N ASP A 99 -33.79 12.29 8.18
CA ASP A 99 -34.17 13.09 9.36
C ASP A 99 -33.72 12.49 10.72
N GLY A 100 -32.55 11.85 10.71
CA GLY A 100 -31.95 11.24 11.91
C GLY A 100 -32.50 9.87 12.30
N ARG A 101 -33.14 9.13 11.39
CA ARG A 101 -33.56 7.76 11.62
C ARG A 101 -32.40 6.92 12.17
N GLN A 102 -32.68 6.14 13.21
CA GLN A 102 -31.70 5.26 13.84
C GLN A 102 -31.23 4.16 12.87
N VAL A 103 -29.91 3.99 12.78
CA VAL A 103 -29.26 2.93 12.00
C VAL A 103 -28.59 1.96 12.98
N PRO A 104 -28.80 0.64 12.86
CA PRO A 104 -28.09 -0.32 13.71
C PRO A 104 -26.59 -0.32 13.43
N ARG A 105 -25.79 -0.37 14.51
CA ARG A 105 -24.34 -0.56 14.39
C ARG A 105 -24.05 -1.91 13.74
N GLN A 106 -23.17 -1.92 12.74
CA GLN A 106 -22.77 -3.12 11.99
C GLN A 106 -21.38 -3.67 12.38
N GLY A 107 -20.76 -3.14 13.42
CA GLY A 107 -19.42 -3.53 13.87
C GLY A 107 -18.34 -2.50 13.53
N ALA A 108 -17.10 -2.90 13.60
CA ALA A 108 -15.96 -2.08 13.22
C ALA A 108 -15.62 -2.27 11.73
N LEU A 109 -15.36 -1.16 11.02
CA LEU A 109 -14.72 -1.15 9.71
C LEU A 109 -13.25 -0.75 9.91
N VAL A 110 -12.35 -1.69 9.71
CA VAL A 110 -10.91 -1.49 9.82
C VAL A 110 -10.31 -1.21 8.45
N HIS A 111 -9.40 -0.25 8.36
CA HIS A 111 -8.76 0.12 7.09
C HIS A 111 -7.23 0.04 7.18
N ASN A 112 -6.63 -0.39 6.06
CA ASN A 112 -5.19 -0.27 5.80
C ASN A 112 -4.97 0.52 4.50
N PRO A 113 -4.33 1.71 4.56
CA PRO A 113 -4.13 2.58 3.39
C PRO A 113 -3.05 2.10 2.43
N GLY A 114 -2.25 1.11 2.80
CA GLY A 114 -1.21 0.55 1.95
C GLY A 114 0.19 1.09 2.25
N GLY A 115 0.91 1.41 1.22
CA GLY A 115 2.32 1.70 1.19
C GLY A 115 3.13 0.51 0.67
N PRO A 116 3.65 -0.43 1.52
CA PRO A 116 3.56 -0.54 2.98
C PRO A 116 4.19 0.64 3.73
N GLY A 117 3.83 0.80 4.99
CA GLY A 117 4.41 1.86 5.85
C GLY A 117 3.56 3.12 5.97
N ALA A 118 2.40 3.20 5.32
CA ALA A 118 1.47 4.31 5.54
C ALA A 118 0.78 4.21 6.91
N ASN A 119 0.54 5.38 7.52
CA ASN A 119 -0.09 5.47 8.83
C ASN A 119 -1.61 5.47 8.70
N GLY A 120 -2.25 4.37 9.09
CA GLY A 120 -3.69 4.20 9.02
C GLY A 120 -4.50 4.88 10.13
N LEU A 121 -3.87 5.49 11.13
CA LEU A 121 -4.57 6.14 12.27
C LEU A 121 -5.53 7.24 11.84
N TYR A 122 -5.34 7.85 10.67
CA TYR A 122 -6.18 8.94 10.17
C TYR A 122 -7.45 8.46 9.46
N PHE A 123 -7.63 7.16 9.25
CA PHE A 123 -8.81 6.64 8.55
C PHE A 123 -10.16 7.11 9.14
N PRO A 124 -10.37 7.20 10.47
CA PRO A 124 -11.66 7.65 10.99
C PRO A 124 -12.07 9.05 10.55
N LEU A 125 -11.12 9.89 10.07
CA LEU A 125 -11.41 11.23 9.51
C LEU A 125 -12.30 11.20 8.27
N VAL A 126 -12.26 10.09 7.49
CA VAL A 126 -13.11 9.96 6.29
C VAL A 126 -14.60 10.07 6.63
N GLY A 127 -15.00 9.71 7.87
CA GLY A 127 -16.36 9.86 8.36
C GLY A 127 -16.86 11.32 8.41
N LEU A 128 -15.96 12.30 8.31
CA LEU A 128 -16.30 13.72 8.19
C LEU A 128 -16.69 14.10 6.75
N LEU A 129 -16.26 13.31 5.76
CA LEU A 129 -16.53 13.56 4.34
C LEU A 129 -17.97 13.19 3.97
N PRO A 130 -18.64 13.97 3.10
CA PRO A 130 -20.04 13.71 2.73
C PRO A 130 -20.29 12.29 2.23
N GLY A 131 -19.43 11.73 1.36
CA GLY A 131 -19.57 10.39 0.79
C GLY A 131 -19.43 9.25 1.79
N TRP A 132 -18.95 9.52 3.03
CA TRP A 132 -18.76 8.49 4.06
C TRP A 132 -19.80 8.55 5.18
N LYS A 133 -20.66 9.57 5.20
CA LYS A 133 -21.61 9.81 6.30
C LYS A 133 -22.50 8.61 6.61
N ARG A 134 -23.03 7.93 5.60
CA ARG A 134 -23.89 6.75 5.79
C ARG A 134 -23.12 5.56 6.33
N ILE A 135 -21.89 5.32 5.83
CA ILE A 135 -21.01 4.27 6.34
C ILE A 135 -20.63 4.58 7.79
N ALA A 136 -20.25 5.84 8.10
CA ALA A 136 -19.94 6.28 9.45
C ALA A 136 -21.15 6.26 10.41
N ALA A 137 -22.38 6.24 9.89
CA ALA A 137 -23.56 6.01 10.70
C ALA A 137 -23.68 4.56 11.16
N ALA A 138 -23.24 3.60 10.33
CA ALA A 138 -23.42 2.18 10.59
C ALA A 138 -22.18 1.50 11.21
N TYR A 139 -20.98 2.02 10.99
CA TYR A 139 -19.73 1.41 11.45
C TYR A 139 -18.95 2.28 12.42
N ASP A 140 -18.33 1.66 13.40
CA ASP A 140 -17.18 2.26 14.06
C ASP A 140 -16.04 2.28 13.03
N LEU A 141 -15.56 3.48 12.66
CA LEU A 141 -14.42 3.59 11.77
C LEU A 141 -13.13 3.43 12.58
N VAL A 142 -12.32 2.44 12.24
CA VAL A 142 -11.12 2.08 12.99
C VAL A 142 -9.90 2.19 12.10
N GLY A 143 -8.99 3.09 12.50
CA GLY A 143 -7.66 3.20 11.95
C GLY A 143 -6.63 2.56 12.87
N TYR A 144 -5.50 2.14 12.33
CA TYR A 144 -4.37 1.67 13.13
C TYR A 144 -3.05 1.94 12.41
N ALA A 145 -1.98 2.07 13.16
CA ALA A 145 -0.63 2.07 12.63
C ALA A 145 -0.12 0.61 12.62
N PRO A 146 0.18 0.01 11.45
CA PRO A 146 0.78 -1.33 11.39
C PRO A 146 2.10 -1.40 12.17
N ARG A 147 2.57 -2.63 12.48
CA ARG A 147 3.89 -2.82 13.10
C ARG A 147 4.99 -2.06 12.34
N GLY A 148 5.81 -1.34 13.07
CA GLY A 148 6.88 -0.50 12.53
C GLY A 148 6.47 0.94 12.21
N VAL A 149 5.19 1.24 12.09
CA VAL A 149 4.68 2.55 11.66
C VAL A 149 4.38 3.45 12.87
N GLY A 150 4.84 4.70 12.80
CA GLY A 150 4.51 5.73 13.77
C GLY A 150 4.87 5.34 15.20
N ARG A 151 3.87 5.15 16.08
CA ARG A 151 4.07 4.73 17.47
C ARG A 151 3.99 3.20 17.68
N SER A 152 3.76 2.44 16.63
CA SER A 152 3.64 0.97 16.67
C SER A 152 5.01 0.29 16.51
N ALA A 153 5.89 0.42 17.52
CA ALA A 153 7.27 -0.07 17.52
C ALA A 153 8.06 0.40 16.27
N PRO A 154 8.30 1.72 16.14
CA PRO A 154 8.79 2.34 14.91
C PRO A 154 10.11 1.78 14.41
N LEU A 155 10.18 1.51 13.10
CA LEU A 155 11.42 1.20 12.40
C LEU A 155 12.13 2.49 11.98
N SER A 156 13.45 2.43 11.97
CA SER A 156 14.32 3.45 11.37
C SER A 156 15.53 2.77 10.73
N CYS A 157 15.90 3.21 9.55
CA CYS A 157 17.06 2.71 8.81
C CYS A 157 18.17 3.79 8.68
N LYS A 158 17.81 5.05 8.91
CA LYS A 158 18.71 6.19 8.78
C LYS A 158 18.35 7.26 9.81
N ASP A 159 19.28 8.14 10.17
CA ASP A 159 18.96 9.31 10.98
C ASP A 159 17.95 10.20 10.24
N PRO A 160 16.76 10.46 10.81
CA PRO A 160 15.76 11.32 10.18
C PRO A 160 16.27 12.70 9.80
N LYS A 161 17.18 13.28 10.59
CA LYS A 161 17.83 14.58 10.28
C LYS A 161 18.63 14.58 8.97
N GLN A 162 19.03 13.39 8.53
CA GLN A 162 19.78 13.19 7.29
C GLN A 162 18.89 12.62 6.17
N PHE A 163 17.59 12.47 6.39
CA PHE A 163 16.69 11.84 5.40
C PHE A 163 16.47 12.77 4.21
N TYR A 164 16.11 14.01 4.47
CA TYR A 164 16.04 15.06 3.45
C TYR A 164 17.39 15.81 3.40
N THR A 165 18.18 15.52 2.37
CA THR A 165 19.54 16.05 2.23
C THR A 165 19.65 17.19 1.22
N GLY A 166 18.56 17.89 0.93
CA GLY A 166 18.52 18.97 -0.05
C GLY A 166 18.14 18.49 -1.46
N PRO A 167 18.39 19.32 -2.48
CA PRO A 167 17.96 19.02 -3.84
C PRO A 167 18.59 17.73 -4.36
N SER A 168 17.75 16.90 -5.01
CA SER A 168 18.17 15.60 -5.53
C SER A 168 18.04 15.52 -7.05
N GLN A 169 18.71 14.55 -7.66
CA GLN A 169 18.68 14.28 -9.09
C GLN A 169 17.75 13.08 -9.38
N ALA A 170 17.09 13.11 -10.54
CA ALA A 170 16.28 12.01 -11.08
C ALA A 170 16.55 11.81 -12.58
N PRO A 171 17.75 11.34 -12.96
CA PRO A 171 18.06 11.15 -14.39
C PRO A 171 17.28 9.96 -14.95
N ALA A 172 16.54 10.17 -16.05
CA ALA A 172 15.87 9.10 -16.80
C ALA A 172 16.88 8.09 -17.41
N HIS A 173 18.11 8.54 -17.66
CA HIS A 173 19.22 7.74 -18.17
C HIS A 173 20.46 7.93 -17.31
N PRO A 174 20.54 7.27 -16.12
CA PRO A 174 21.63 7.50 -15.18
C PRO A 174 22.98 7.02 -15.71
N SER A 175 24.01 7.84 -15.51
CA SER A 175 25.40 7.51 -15.85
C SER A 175 25.93 6.33 -15.01
N PRO A 176 26.97 5.63 -15.47
CA PRO A 176 27.62 4.57 -14.67
C PRO A 176 28.09 5.05 -13.30
N ALA A 177 28.58 6.30 -13.20
CA ALA A 177 28.99 6.91 -11.93
C ALA A 177 27.81 7.10 -10.97
N TYR A 178 26.68 7.64 -11.47
CA TYR A 178 25.46 7.80 -10.71
C TYR A 178 24.90 6.44 -10.23
N LYS A 179 24.86 5.43 -11.11
CA LYS A 179 24.45 4.05 -10.75
C LYS A 179 25.31 3.49 -9.63
N LYS A 180 26.64 3.64 -9.71
CA LYS A 180 27.59 3.21 -8.66
C LYS A 180 27.32 3.87 -7.32
N GLU A 181 27.07 5.17 -7.32
CA GLU A 181 26.70 5.94 -6.11
C GLU A 181 25.38 5.41 -5.51
N ARG A 182 24.34 5.22 -6.34
CA ARG A 182 23.05 4.74 -5.86
C ARG A 182 23.12 3.33 -5.29
N VAL A 183 23.90 2.44 -5.89
CA VAL A 183 24.19 1.10 -5.35
C VAL A 183 24.85 1.20 -3.97
N ALA A 184 25.82 2.09 -3.80
CA ALA A 184 26.47 2.29 -2.51
C ALA A 184 25.48 2.81 -1.45
N LYS A 185 24.60 3.75 -1.81
CA LYS A 185 23.53 4.26 -0.93
C LYS A 185 22.53 3.15 -0.55
N ALA A 186 22.12 2.29 -1.49
CA ALA A 186 21.22 1.16 -1.22
C ALA A 186 21.85 0.15 -0.22
N LYS A 187 23.13 -0.19 -0.40
CA LYS A 187 23.89 -1.04 0.54
C LYS A 187 23.96 -0.42 1.92
N ALA A 188 24.26 0.87 2.01
CA ALA A 188 24.33 1.58 3.28
C ALA A 188 22.98 1.64 3.99
N TYR A 189 21.89 1.83 3.24
CA TYR A 189 20.55 1.85 3.80
C TYR A 189 20.13 0.48 4.34
N ALA A 190 20.33 -0.62 3.58
CA ALA A 190 20.06 -1.98 4.04
C ALA A 190 20.85 -2.34 5.31
N ARG A 191 22.14 -1.94 5.37
CA ARG A 191 22.97 -2.13 6.56
C ARG A 191 22.45 -1.31 7.74
N GLY A 192 22.10 -0.04 7.54
CA GLY A 192 21.52 0.81 8.58
C GLY A 192 20.21 0.26 9.16
N CYS A 193 19.36 -0.37 8.32
CA CYS A 193 18.18 -1.07 8.80
C CYS A 193 18.55 -2.21 9.77
N ALA A 194 19.54 -3.03 9.43
CA ALA A 194 19.99 -4.13 10.27
C ALA A 194 20.62 -3.64 11.60
N GLU A 195 21.51 -2.67 11.52
CA GLU A 195 22.22 -2.13 12.69
C GLU A 195 21.27 -1.50 13.71
N ARG A 196 20.23 -0.81 13.25
CA ARG A 196 19.29 -0.10 14.13
C ARG A 196 18.21 -0.99 14.72
N ASN A 197 17.79 -2.04 14.02
CA ASN A 197 16.65 -2.87 14.43
C ASN A 197 17.05 -4.29 14.88
N GLY A 198 18.26 -4.73 14.60
CA GLY A 198 18.77 -6.04 14.99
C GLY A 198 17.88 -7.19 14.53
N ASP A 199 17.74 -8.21 15.37
CA ASP A 199 16.94 -9.41 15.09
C ASP A 199 15.44 -9.15 14.93
N ALA A 200 14.95 -8.01 15.41
CA ALA A 200 13.55 -7.64 15.26
C ALA A 200 13.16 -7.44 13.78
N LEU A 201 14.12 -6.97 12.96
CA LEU A 201 13.88 -6.58 11.56
C LEU A 201 13.18 -7.66 10.74
N ARG A 202 13.52 -8.93 10.92
CA ARG A 202 12.95 -10.07 10.20
C ARG A 202 11.46 -10.32 10.48
N HIS A 203 10.88 -9.73 11.52
CA HIS A 203 9.48 -9.90 11.91
C HIS A 203 8.54 -8.84 11.32
N TYR A 204 9.08 -7.85 10.58
CA TYR A 204 8.31 -6.83 9.89
C TYR A 204 8.04 -7.26 8.44
N HIS A 205 6.94 -8.02 8.26
CA HIS A 205 6.54 -8.60 6.97
C HIS A 205 5.01 -8.80 6.90
N SER A 206 4.46 -8.97 5.71
CA SER A 206 3.01 -8.99 5.46
C SER A 206 2.27 -10.11 6.19
N LEU A 207 2.86 -11.31 6.36
CA LEU A 207 2.21 -12.39 7.11
C LEU A 207 2.01 -12.03 8.59
N ASN A 208 2.98 -11.36 9.22
CA ASN A 208 2.81 -10.90 10.60
C ASN A 208 1.83 -9.73 10.70
N ASN A 209 1.79 -8.83 9.71
CA ASN A 209 0.74 -7.80 9.62
C ASN A 209 -0.66 -8.44 9.56
N ALA A 210 -0.83 -9.53 8.79
CA ALA A 210 -2.11 -10.24 8.72
C ALA A 210 -2.49 -10.90 10.05
N ARG A 211 -1.51 -11.44 10.79
CA ARG A 211 -1.73 -11.96 12.14
C ARG A 211 -2.09 -10.86 13.14
N ASP A 212 -1.42 -9.71 13.07
CA ASP A 212 -1.75 -8.53 13.87
C ASP A 212 -3.20 -8.08 13.66
N LEU A 213 -3.68 -8.13 12.42
CA LEU A 213 -5.05 -7.78 12.09
C LEU A 213 -6.06 -8.73 12.75
N ASP A 214 -5.74 -10.02 12.87
CA ASP A 214 -6.61 -10.97 13.59
C ASP A 214 -6.62 -10.71 15.10
N VAL A 215 -5.48 -10.35 15.67
CA VAL A 215 -5.39 -9.92 17.08
C VAL A 215 -6.16 -8.62 17.31
N LEU A 216 -6.05 -7.64 16.41
CA LEU A 216 -6.82 -6.40 16.45
C LEU A 216 -8.34 -6.66 16.35
N ARG A 217 -8.77 -7.52 15.42
CA ARG A 217 -10.17 -7.97 15.32
C ARG A 217 -10.68 -8.49 16.67
N ALA A 218 -9.92 -9.38 17.30
CA ALA A 218 -10.27 -9.98 18.59
C ALA A 218 -10.33 -8.93 19.70
N ALA A 219 -9.35 -8.00 19.76
CA ALA A 219 -9.32 -6.90 20.73
C ALA A 219 -10.50 -5.92 20.57
N LEU A 220 -11.00 -5.73 19.35
CA LEU A 220 -12.21 -4.94 19.07
C LEU A 220 -13.51 -5.67 19.47
N GLY A 221 -13.44 -6.94 19.87
CA GLY A 221 -14.60 -7.77 20.20
C GLY A 221 -15.39 -8.26 18.98
N GLU A 222 -14.82 -8.16 17.78
CA GLU A 222 -15.48 -8.58 16.54
C GLU A 222 -15.24 -10.08 16.27
N GLU A 223 -16.31 -10.86 16.10
CA GLU A 223 -16.18 -12.28 15.71
C GLU A 223 -15.64 -12.41 14.30
N ARG A 224 -16.09 -11.53 13.40
CA ARG A 224 -15.69 -11.48 12.00
C ARG A 224 -15.35 -10.05 11.61
N LEU A 225 -14.28 -9.87 10.86
CA LEU A 225 -13.76 -8.59 10.43
C LEU A 225 -14.51 -8.02 9.24
N THR A 226 -14.89 -6.73 9.30
CA THR A 226 -15.14 -5.92 8.12
C THR A 226 -13.88 -5.10 7.84
N PHE A 227 -13.29 -5.29 6.67
CA PHE A 227 -11.99 -4.70 6.31
C PHE A 227 -12.03 -4.04 4.94
N MET A 228 -11.32 -2.94 4.81
CA MET A 228 -11.00 -2.30 3.55
C MET A 228 -9.49 -2.12 3.45
N GLY A 229 -8.90 -2.65 2.38
CA GLY A 229 -7.49 -2.45 2.06
C GLY A 229 -7.34 -1.69 0.76
N SER A 230 -6.46 -0.68 0.76
CA SER A 230 -6.10 0.05 -0.45
C SER A 230 -4.63 -0.22 -0.82
N SER A 231 -4.32 -0.33 -2.11
CA SER A 231 -2.93 -0.52 -2.58
C SER A 231 -2.28 -1.77 -1.95
N TYR A 232 -1.10 -1.65 -1.31
CA TYR A 232 -0.52 -2.73 -0.51
C TYR A 232 -1.52 -3.38 0.47
N GLY A 233 -2.45 -2.59 1.02
CA GLY A 233 -3.50 -3.09 1.91
C GLY A 233 -4.38 -4.17 1.29
N THR A 234 -4.43 -4.26 -0.04
CA THR A 234 -5.15 -5.33 -0.76
C THR A 234 -4.40 -6.65 -0.71
N TYR A 235 -3.07 -6.65 -0.93
CA TYR A 235 -2.26 -7.86 -0.79
C TYR A 235 -2.28 -8.38 0.65
N PHE A 236 -2.06 -7.51 1.61
CA PHE A 236 -2.14 -7.80 3.03
C PHE A 236 -3.54 -8.33 3.44
N GLY A 237 -4.64 -7.71 2.95
CA GLY A 237 -6.00 -8.18 3.17
C GLY A 237 -6.28 -9.54 2.53
N ALA A 238 -5.70 -9.82 1.35
CA ALA A 238 -5.80 -11.12 0.68
C ALA A 238 -5.05 -12.21 1.45
N LEU A 239 -3.88 -11.90 2.02
CA LEU A 239 -3.18 -12.80 2.95
C LEU A 239 -4.03 -13.09 4.18
N TYR A 240 -4.67 -12.08 4.77
CA TYR A 240 -5.58 -12.25 5.90
C TYR A 240 -6.75 -13.17 5.56
N ALA A 241 -7.41 -12.93 4.42
CA ALA A 241 -8.53 -13.77 3.96
C ALA A 241 -8.12 -15.23 3.75
N THR A 242 -6.91 -15.47 3.23
CA THR A 242 -6.36 -16.82 3.03
C THR A 242 -6.02 -17.50 4.34
N LEU A 243 -5.44 -16.77 5.31
CA LEU A 243 -5.04 -17.33 6.62
C LEU A 243 -6.22 -17.53 7.56
N PHE A 244 -7.24 -16.67 7.51
CA PHE A 244 -8.34 -16.61 8.47
C PHE A 244 -9.71 -16.49 7.78
N PRO A 245 -10.07 -17.39 6.84
CA PRO A 245 -11.31 -17.26 6.06
C PRO A 245 -12.57 -17.23 6.94
N GLY A 246 -12.58 -17.98 8.06
CA GLY A 246 -13.68 -18.00 9.02
C GLY A 246 -13.87 -16.70 9.81
N HIS A 247 -12.88 -15.81 9.82
CA HIS A 247 -12.92 -14.53 10.51
C HIS A 247 -13.32 -13.35 9.61
N VAL A 248 -13.68 -13.61 8.36
CA VAL A 248 -14.09 -12.56 7.41
C VAL A 248 -15.61 -12.36 7.44
N ARG A 249 -16.05 -11.11 7.53
CA ARG A 249 -17.44 -10.69 7.35
C ARG A 249 -17.65 -10.01 6.00
N ARG A 250 -16.92 -8.96 5.73
CA ARG A 250 -16.90 -8.21 4.45
C ARG A 250 -15.49 -7.73 4.16
N MET A 251 -15.07 -7.80 2.91
CA MET A 251 -13.78 -7.26 2.49
C MET A 251 -13.91 -6.43 1.22
N VAL A 252 -13.28 -5.25 1.24
CA VAL A 252 -13.12 -4.37 0.08
C VAL A 252 -11.64 -4.31 -0.25
N PHE A 253 -11.32 -4.58 -1.52
CA PHE A 253 -9.97 -4.46 -2.09
C PHE A 253 -9.97 -3.33 -3.11
N ASP A 254 -9.34 -2.22 -2.77
CA ASP A 254 -9.32 -1.01 -3.57
C ASP A 254 -7.95 -0.76 -4.17
N SER A 255 -7.84 -0.69 -5.51
CA SER A 255 -6.56 -0.52 -6.21
C SER A 255 -5.57 -1.65 -5.92
N VAL A 256 -5.74 -2.76 -6.60
CA VAL A 256 -5.24 -4.08 -6.18
C VAL A 256 -3.82 -4.37 -6.62
N VAL A 257 -2.93 -4.66 -5.67
CA VAL A 257 -1.62 -5.26 -5.93
C VAL A 257 -1.77 -6.66 -6.52
N HIS A 258 -1.06 -6.97 -7.60
CA HIS A 258 -1.10 -8.30 -8.21
C HIS A 258 -0.58 -9.37 -7.24
N PRO A 259 -1.43 -10.30 -6.75
CA PRO A 259 -1.11 -11.16 -5.61
C PRO A 259 -0.29 -12.41 -5.95
N GLY A 260 0.00 -12.64 -7.22
CA GLY A 260 0.71 -13.86 -7.65
C GLY A 260 2.10 -13.96 -7.03
N PRO A 261 2.47 -15.13 -6.43
CA PRO A 261 3.75 -15.27 -5.72
C PRO A 261 4.98 -14.93 -6.56
N GLY A 262 4.97 -15.22 -7.85
CA GLY A 262 6.05 -14.88 -8.78
C GLY A 262 6.11 -13.39 -9.19
N ARG A 263 5.14 -12.59 -8.75
CA ARG A 263 5.06 -11.14 -9.02
C ARG A 263 5.55 -10.32 -7.84
N ILE A 264 5.33 -10.80 -6.63
CA ILE A 264 5.67 -10.16 -5.35
C ILE A 264 7.20 -10.21 -5.15
N TRP A 265 7.92 -9.09 -5.09
CA TRP A 265 7.52 -7.70 -5.39
C TRP A 265 8.16 -7.20 -6.68
N TYR A 266 9.32 -7.78 -7.06
CA TYR A 266 10.21 -7.30 -8.12
C TYR A 266 9.48 -7.11 -9.46
N ARG A 267 8.66 -8.10 -9.85
CA ARG A 267 7.91 -8.01 -11.13
C ARG A 267 6.74 -7.04 -11.05
N ASN A 268 6.14 -6.85 -9.88
CA ASN A 268 5.12 -5.83 -9.70
C ASN A 268 5.71 -4.44 -9.90
N ASN A 269 6.91 -4.18 -9.36
CA ASN A 269 7.60 -2.90 -9.54
C ASN A 269 7.98 -2.61 -10.99
N LEU A 270 8.36 -3.62 -11.77
CA LEU A 270 8.59 -3.44 -13.22
C LEU A 270 7.28 -3.10 -13.96
N ALA A 271 6.17 -3.74 -13.62
CA ALA A 271 4.87 -3.44 -14.21
C ALA A 271 4.37 -2.05 -13.81
N GLN A 272 4.56 -1.65 -12.56
CA GLN A 272 4.26 -0.32 -12.05
C GLN A 272 5.02 0.76 -12.84
N SER A 273 6.32 0.59 -13.05
CA SER A 273 7.12 1.55 -13.84
C SER A 273 6.59 1.72 -15.26
N ALA A 274 6.12 0.66 -15.90
CA ALA A 274 5.50 0.74 -17.23
C ALA A 274 4.16 1.50 -17.17
N ALA A 275 3.32 1.22 -16.18
CA ALA A 275 2.03 1.86 -16.03
C ALA A 275 2.15 3.36 -15.69
N PHE A 276 3.17 3.75 -14.90
CA PHE A 276 3.45 5.17 -14.65
C PHE A 276 3.88 5.93 -15.92
N GLU A 277 4.53 5.29 -16.89
CA GLU A 277 4.79 5.94 -18.19
C GLU A 277 3.50 6.21 -18.96
N ASP A 278 2.56 5.25 -18.94
CA ASP A 278 1.25 5.44 -19.57
C ASP A 278 0.49 6.59 -18.87
N ARG A 279 0.52 6.62 -17.54
CA ARG A 279 -0.12 7.70 -16.78
C ARG A 279 0.56 9.05 -16.97
N TRP A 280 1.90 9.09 -17.10
CA TRP A 280 2.63 10.28 -17.45
C TRP A 280 2.24 10.80 -18.86
N ARG A 281 1.92 9.91 -19.77
CA ARG A 281 1.36 10.27 -21.08
C ARG A 281 0.01 10.98 -20.94
N ASP A 282 -0.87 10.48 -20.06
CA ASP A 282 -2.18 11.11 -19.78
C ASP A 282 -2.02 12.52 -19.20
N VAL A 283 -1.13 12.69 -18.22
CA VAL A 283 -0.81 14.01 -17.66
C VAL A 283 -0.36 14.99 -18.74
N ARG A 284 0.56 14.57 -19.60
CA ARG A 284 1.07 15.43 -20.70
C ARG A 284 -0.02 15.75 -21.71
N GLU A 285 -0.90 14.83 -22.01
CA GLU A 285 -2.02 15.04 -22.91
C GLU A 285 -3.02 16.04 -22.34
N TRP A 286 -3.38 15.88 -21.08
CA TRP A 286 -4.26 16.82 -20.40
C TRP A 286 -3.65 18.23 -20.35
N ILE A 287 -2.37 18.37 -20.02
CA ILE A 287 -1.68 19.67 -20.02
C ILE A 287 -1.69 20.29 -21.44
N ALA A 288 -1.44 19.47 -22.47
CA ALA A 288 -1.42 19.94 -23.86
C ALA A 288 -2.79 20.45 -24.33
N ARG A 289 -3.89 19.82 -23.91
CA ARG A 289 -5.25 20.31 -24.19
C ARG A 289 -5.57 21.65 -23.52
N HIS A 290 -4.80 22.04 -22.51
CA HIS A 290 -4.96 23.29 -21.76
C HIS A 290 -3.75 24.23 -21.92
N ASP A 291 -3.13 24.22 -23.10
CA ASP A 291 -1.98 25.09 -23.41
C ASP A 291 -2.33 26.59 -23.35
N ASP A 292 -3.57 26.92 -23.66
CA ASP A 292 -4.11 28.28 -23.50
C ASP A 292 -4.04 28.81 -22.06
N VAL A 293 -4.11 27.91 -21.06
CA VAL A 293 -4.00 28.26 -19.63
C VAL A 293 -2.54 28.24 -19.17
N TYR A 294 -1.80 27.20 -19.53
CA TYR A 294 -0.49 26.94 -18.93
C TYR A 294 0.70 27.42 -19.80
N GLY A 295 0.57 27.43 -21.12
CA GLY A 295 1.67 27.81 -22.04
C GLY A 295 2.84 26.83 -21.98
N LEU A 296 2.56 25.53 -21.83
CA LEU A 296 3.56 24.47 -21.72
C LEU A 296 3.77 23.70 -23.03
N GLY A 297 2.92 23.94 -24.03
CA GLY A 297 2.92 23.33 -25.37
C GLY A 297 1.60 22.61 -25.69
N ALA A 298 1.18 22.69 -26.95
CA ALA A 298 -0.09 22.14 -27.45
C ALA A 298 -0.01 20.64 -27.83
N THR A 299 1.13 19.99 -27.59
CA THR A 299 1.33 18.55 -27.84
C THR A 299 2.05 17.90 -26.67
N GLN A 300 1.80 16.61 -26.45
CA GLN A 300 2.50 15.82 -25.42
C GLN A 300 4.02 15.97 -25.49
N ARG A 301 4.59 16.04 -26.71
CA ARG A 301 6.03 16.21 -26.93
C ARG A 301 6.53 17.61 -26.51
N GLU A 302 5.73 18.63 -26.67
CA GLU A 302 6.08 20.00 -26.24
C GLU A 302 6.01 20.12 -24.72
N VAL A 303 4.99 19.54 -24.11
CA VAL A 303 4.89 19.44 -22.64
C VAL A 303 6.10 18.68 -22.07
N GLN A 304 6.49 17.56 -22.68
CA GLN A 304 7.69 16.81 -22.29
C GLN A 304 8.94 17.71 -22.35
N ARG A 305 9.15 18.46 -23.45
CA ARG A 305 10.26 19.41 -23.56
C ARG A 305 10.21 20.52 -22.49
N SER A 306 9.01 20.98 -22.13
CA SER A 306 8.83 21.97 -21.07
C SER A 306 9.24 21.39 -19.71
N TYR A 307 8.84 20.16 -19.40
CA TYR A 307 9.27 19.45 -18.21
C TYR A 307 10.79 19.24 -18.17
N GLU A 308 11.40 18.80 -19.27
CA GLU A 308 12.85 18.60 -19.40
C GLU A 308 13.65 19.89 -19.24
N ARG A 309 13.15 21.01 -19.82
CA ARG A 309 13.76 22.34 -19.60
C ARG A 309 13.74 22.77 -18.14
N ALA A 310 12.62 22.54 -17.44
CA ALA A 310 12.53 22.83 -16.02
C ALA A 310 13.48 21.96 -15.20
N SER A 311 13.52 20.67 -15.47
CA SER A 311 14.45 19.74 -14.85
C SER A 311 15.92 20.13 -15.06
N ALA A 312 16.31 20.53 -16.28
CA ALA A 312 17.65 20.98 -16.59
C ALA A 312 18.01 22.30 -15.88
N ARG A 313 17.09 23.27 -15.79
CA ARG A 313 17.30 24.50 -15.00
C ARG A 313 17.49 24.19 -13.51
N LEU A 314 16.65 23.32 -12.96
CA LEU A 314 16.75 22.89 -11.55
C LEU A 314 18.03 22.08 -11.25
N ALA A 315 18.57 21.36 -12.24
CA ALA A 315 19.84 20.66 -12.12
C ALA A 315 21.03 21.63 -12.05
N ALA A 316 20.97 22.73 -12.81
CA ALA A 316 21.98 23.78 -12.80
C ALA A 316 21.85 24.70 -11.58
N GLU A 317 20.63 25.07 -11.22
CA GLU A 317 20.33 25.96 -10.10
C GLU A 317 19.04 25.52 -9.43
N PRO A 318 19.12 24.82 -8.28
CA PRO A 318 17.95 24.40 -7.53
C PRO A 318 17.10 25.58 -7.05
N ALA A 319 15.78 25.53 -7.27
CA ALA A 319 14.89 26.59 -6.87
C ALA A 319 14.89 26.78 -5.34
N GLY A 320 15.20 28.01 -4.89
CA GLY A 320 15.35 28.33 -3.48
C GLY A 320 16.45 27.53 -2.76
N GLY A 321 17.38 26.89 -3.48
CA GLY A 321 18.37 25.98 -2.92
C GLY A 321 17.78 24.67 -2.38
N LYS A 322 16.50 24.38 -2.62
CA LYS A 322 15.73 23.28 -1.99
C LYS A 322 15.12 22.30 -3.00
N VAL A 323 14.63 22.81 -4.13
CA VAL A 323 13.92 22.01 -5.12
C VAL A 323 14.83 21.75 -6.33
N GLY A 324 15.19 20.49 -6.51
CA GLY A 324 15.95 20.00 -7.65
C GLY A 324 15.11 19.11 -8.57
N PRO A 325 15.73 18.47 -9.57
CA PRO A 325 15.06 17.55 -10.49
C PRO A 325 14.31 16.40 -9.80
N GLY A 326 14.86 15.88 -8.70
CA GLY A 326 14.22 14.78 -7.96
C GLY A 326 12.95 15.20 -7.26
N GLN A 327 12.88 16.41 -6.70
CA GLN A 327 11.66 16.95 -6.11
C GLN A 327 10.60 17.22 -7.19
N LEU A 328 11.00 17.78 -8.33
CA LEU A 328 10.12 17.95 -9.49
C LEU A 328 9.56 16.59 -9.94
N HIS A 329 10.42 15.59 -10.09
CA HIS A 329 10.01 14.24 -10.48
C HIS A 329 9.01 13.64 -9.48
N GLY A 330 9.29 13.67 -8.17
CA GLY A 330 8.40 13.16 -7.13
C GLY A 330 7.02 13.82 -7.13
N ALA A 331 6.95 15.13 -7.42
CA ALA A 331 5.67 15.84 -7.52
C ALA A 331 4.84 15.38 -8.73
N PHE A 332 5.48 15.15 -9.88
CA PHE A 332 4.78 14.63 -11.06
C PHE A 332 4.49 13.13 -10.95
N LEU A 333 5.25 12.38 -10.18
CA LEU A 333 4.90 11.00 -9.81
C LEU A 333 3.58 10.95 -9.03
N GLN A 334 3.39 11.87 -8.07
CA GLN A 334 2.11 12.00 -7.36
C GLN A 334 0.94 12.36 -8.30
N ALA A 335 1.18 13.12 -9.36
CA ALA A 335 0.18 13.37 -10.40
C ALA A 335 -0.19 12.10 -11.19
N GLY A 336 0.66 11.08 -11.19
CA GLY A 336 0.36 9.75 -11.72
C GLY A 336 -0.60 8.95 -10.83
N TYR A 337 -0.59 9.17 -9.52
CA TYR A 337 -1.54 8.59 -8.58
C TYR A 337 -2.90 9.29 -8.61
N TYR A 338 -2.90 10.64 -8.66
CA TYR A 338 -4.08 11.46 -8.43
C TYR A 338 -4.18 12.56 -9.48
N ASP A 339 -5.20 12.52 -10.30
CA ASP A 339 -5.41 13.50 -11.37
C ASP A 339 -5.85 14.87 -10.86
N ASP A 340 -6.45 14.97 -9.68
CA ASP A 340 -6.72 16.26 -9.02
C ASP A 340 -5.45 17.08 -8.77
N GLN A 341 -4.26 16.47 -8.84
CA GLN A 341 -2.97 17.17 -8.77
C GLN A 341 -2.57 17.86 -10.08
N TRP A 342 -3.11 17.43 -11.23
CA TRP A 342 -2.68 17.90 -12.53
C TRP A 342 -2.71 19.43 -12.70
N PRO A 343 -3.81 20.12 -12.31
CA PRO A 343 -3.86 21.58 -12.42
C PRO A 343 -2.77 22.27 -11.60
N HIS A 344 -2.51 21.78 -10.40
CA HIS A 344 -1.51 22.37 -9.51
C HIS A 344 -0.09 22.17 -10.02
N ARG A 345 0.23 20.97 -10.51
CA ARG A 345 1.55 20.65 -11.03
C ARG A 345 1.82 21.39 -12.35
N ALA A 346 0.83 21.45 -13.25
CA ALA A 346 0.92 22.21 -14.48
C ALA A 346 1.14 23.71 -14.20
N HIS A 347 0.41 24.27 -13.24
CA HIS A 347 0.59 25.67 -12.82
C HIS A 347 2.01 25.93 -12.28
N ALA A 348 2.49 25.10 -11.34
CA ALA A 348 3.83 25.29 -10.77
C ALA A 348 4.94 25.19 -11.84
N LEU A 349 4.82 24.25 -12.77
CA LEU A 349 5.75 24.11 -13.88
C LEU A 349 5.72 25.33 -14.81
N SER A 350 4.52 25.82 -15.15
CA SER A 350 4.32 27.01 -16.00
C SER A 350 4.91 28.25 -15.35
N ALA A 351 4.59 28.50 -14.08
CA ALA A 351 5.11 29.64 -13.32
C ALA A 351 6.64 29.64 -13.26
N TYR A 352 7.23 28.50 -12.95
CA TYR A 352 8.69 28.34 -12.89
C TYR A 352 9.38 28.65 -14.22
N LEU A 353 8.85 28.15 -15.33
CA LEU A 353 9.41 28.41 -16.67
C LEU A 353 9.29 29.88 -17.06
N LYS A 354 8.30 30.60 -16.53
CA LYS A 354 8.07 32.04 -16.70
C LYS A 354 8.87 32.91 -15.71
N GLY A 355 9.67 32.31 -14.82
CA GLY A 355 10.54 33.01 -13.88
C GLY A 355 10.02 33.14 -12.45
N ASP A 356 8.83 32.60 -12.15
CA ASP A 356 8.28 32.55 -10.80
C ASP A 356 8.44 31.13 -10.19
N ALA A 357 9.42 30.99 -9.28
CA ALA A 357 9.69 29.73 -8.60
C ALA A 357 8.78 29.51 -7.36
N GLY A 358 8.01 30.50 -6.93
CA GLY A 358 7.21 30.43 -5.70
C GLY A 358 6.30 29.22 -5.63
N PRO A 359 5.37 29.01 -6.60
CA PRO A 359 4.46 27.87 -6.60
C PRO A 359 5.17 26.50 -6.65
N LEU A 360 6.32 26.42 -7.32
CA LEU A 360 7.11 25.21 -7.39
C LEU A 360 7.72 24.86 -6.03
N ILE A 361 8.32 25.85 -5.34
CA ILE A 361 8.91 25.67 -4.02
C ILE A 361 7.82 25.28 -3.03
N GLU A 362 6.69 25.99 -3.00
CA GLU A 362 5.59 25.71 -2.07
C GLU A 362 5.08 24.27 -2.18
N GLN A 363 4.99 23.73 -3.39
CA GLN A 363 4.44 22.40 -3.63
C GLN A 363 5.46 21.26 -3.47
N MET A 364 6.75 21.54 -3.61
CA MET A 364 7.78 20.50 -3.78
C MET A 364 8.88 20.56 -2.71
N GLU A 365 8.89 21.59 -1.86
CA GLU A 365 9.83 21.65 -0.76
C GLU A 365 9.57 20.52 0.26
N GLN A 366 10.64 19.82 0.61
CA GLN A 366 10.60 18.81 1.66
C GLN A 366 10.84 19.46 3.01
N HIS A 367 9.84 19.42 3.89
CA HIS A 367 9.93 20.05 5.20
C HIS A 367 10.68 19.15 6.20
N PRO A 368 11.72 19.66 6.89
CA PRO A 368 12.46 18.88 7.89
C PRO A 368 11.59 18.28 9.00
N GLN A 369 10.46 18.94 9.32
CA GLN A 369 9.51 18.45 10.33
C GLN A 369 8.86 17.13 9.93
N ALA A 370 8.67 16.88 8.63
CA ALA A 370 8.12 15.64 8.10
C ALA A 370 9.18 14.53 7.93
N ALA A 371 10.46 14.83 8.14
CA ALA A 371 11.56 13.90 7.85
C ALA A 371 11.49 12.61 8.69
N ALA A 372 11.05 12.68 9.93
CA ALA A 372 10.96 11.52 10.82
C ALA A 372 9.85 10.56 10.36
N GLU A 373 8.69 11.08 9.97
CA GLU A 373 7.58 10.28 9.46
C GLU A 373 7.92 9.69 8.09
N ALA A 374 8.52 10.48 7.21
CA ALA A 374 8.93 10.03 5.88
C ALA A 374 10.02 8.95 5.95
N GLU A 375 11.00 9.10 6.85
CA GLU A 375 12.03 8.09 7.09
C GLU A 375 11.43 6.80 7.65
N ASN A 376 10.55 6.91 8.65
CA ASN A 376 9.86 5.77 9.25
C ASN A 376 9.01 5.02 8.21
N SER A 377 8.18 5.73 7.45
CA SER A 377 7.38 5.13 6.36
C SER A 377 8.28 4.40 5.35
N ARG A 378 9.40 5.02 4.97
CA ARG A 378 10.39 4.41 4.07
C ARG A 378 11.06 3.17 4.66
N ALA A 379 11.42 3.20 5.96
CA ALA A 379 12.03 2.08 6.64
C ALA A 379 11.09 0.87 6.70
N VAL A 380 9.79 1.11 6.98
CA VAL A 380 8.77 0.05 7.00
C VAL A 380 8.52 -0.49 5.59
N TYR A 381 8.40 0.40 4.59
CA TYR A 381 8.25 0.00 3.20
C TYR A 381 9.34 -0.99 2.78
N VAL A 382 10.60 -0.60 2.97
CA VAL A 382 11.74 -1.43 2.59
C VAL A 382 11.80 -2.72 3.41
N ALA A 383 11.55 -2.66 4.72
CA ALA A 383 11.59 -3.85 5.57
C ALA A 383 10.53 -4.89 5.16
N VAL A 384 9.29 -4.45 4.92
CA VAL A 384 8.19 -5.35 4.54
C VAL A 384 8.46 -5.98 3.18
N GLU A 385 8.75 -5.19 2.16
CA GLU A 385 8.96 -5.72 0.81
C GLU A 385 10.20 -6.62 0.69
N CYS A 386 11.29 -6.26 1.40
CA CYS A 386 12.50 -7.08 1.37
C CYS A 386 12.36 -8.39 2.14
N ASN A 387 11.54 -8.43 3.19
CA ASN A 387 11.28 -9.65 3.97
C ASN A 387 10.25 -10.57 3.29
N ASP A 388 9.27 -10.01 2.58
CA ASP A 388 8.14 -10.77 2.01
C ASP A 388 8.51 -11.72 0.89
N ALA A 389 9.56 -11.42 0.12
CA ALA A 389 9.87 -12.17 -1.09
C ALA A 389 11.37 -12.20 -1.43
N PRO A 390 11.82 -13.19 -2.21
CA PRO A 390 13.14 -13.17 -2.82
C PRO A 390 13.24 -12.06 -3.87
N TRP A 391 14.30 -11.25 -3.78
CA TRP A 391 14.66 -10.23 -4.75
C TRP A 391 15.95 -10.62 -5.47
N PRO A 392 16.19 -10.18 -6.73
CA PRO A 392 17.48 -10.38 -7.39
C PRO A 392 18.61 -9.77 -6.54
N THR A 393 19.64 -10.56 -6.24
CA THR A 393 20.80 -10.11 -5.44
C THR A 393 21.96 -9.60 -6.30
N ASP A 394 21.98 -9.94 -7.58
CA ASP A 394 22.96 -9.44 -8.53
C ASP A 394 22.50 -8.12 -9.17
N TRP A 395 23.28 -7.06 -8.98
CA TRP A 395 23.06 -5.76 -9.59
C TRP A 395 22.91 -5.83 -11.12
N LYS A 396 23.59 -6.77 -11.79
CA LYS A 396 23.50 -6.92 -13.25
C LYS A 396 22.09 -7.24 -13.73
N VAL A 397 21.30 -7.95 -12.93
CA VAL A 397 19.89 -8.24 -13.23
C VAL A 397 19.08 -6.95 -13.21
N TRP A 398 19.22 -6.15 -12.14
CA TRP A 398 18.55 -4.86 -12.01
C TRP A 398 18.93 -3.91 -13.16
N ASP A 399 20.22 -3.76 -13.43
CA ASP A 399 20.72 -2.86 -14.47
C ASP A 399 20.20 -3.26 -15.86
N ARG A 400 20.28 -4.56 -16.20
CA ARG A 400 19.78 -5.09 -17.47
C ARG A 400 18.28 -4.85 -17.65
N ASP A 401 17.47 -5.27 -16.68
CA ASP A 401 16.03 -5.27 -16.79
C ASP A 401 15.50 -3.82 -16.83
N ASN A 402 16.03 -2.95 -15.99
CA ASN A 402 15.59 -1.57 -15.92
C ASN A 402 16.19 -0.68 -17.02
N THR A 403 17.40 -0.95 -17.51
CA THR A 403 17.91 -0.29 -18.73
C THR A 403 17.06 -0.64 -19.95
N ARG A 404 16.57 -1.90 -20.04
CA ARG A 404 15.63 -2.29 -21.10
C ARG A 404 14.29 -1.57 -20.95
N LEU A 405 13.72 -1.56 -19.73
CA LEU A 405 12.43 -0.94 -19.46
C LEU A 405 12.46 0.57 -19.69
N ALA A 406 13.50 1.27 -19.25
CA ALA A 406 13.66 2.70 -19.39
C ALA A 406 13.76 3.19 -20.85
N ARG A 407 13.92 2.31 -21.85
CA ARG A 407 13.84 2.67 -23.27
C ARG A 407 12.42 3.01 -23.71
N VAL A 408 11.42 2.44 -23.06
CA VAL A 408 10.00 2.58 -23.38
C VAL A 408 9.19 3.22 -22.25
N ALA A 409 9.69 3.17 -21.03
CA ALA A 409 9.09 3.72 -19.82
C ALA A 409 10.14 4.46 -18.97
N PRO A 410 10.70 5.60 -19.46
CA PRO A 410 11.78 6.30 -18.77
C PRO A 410 11.34 7.07 -17.54
N PHE A 411 10.05 7.38 -17.39
CA PHE A 411 9.56 8.32 -16.39
C PHE A 411 9.89 7.85 -14.97
N GLU A 412 9.45 6.66 -14.55
CA GLU A 412 9.62 6.21 -13.17
C GLU A 412 10.67 5.12 -12.98
N THR A 413 11.04 4.40 -14.03
CA THR A 413 11.83 3.15 -13.94
C THR A 413 13.04 3.26 -13.01
N TRP A 414 13.85 4.31 -13.11
CA TRP A 414 15.04 4.44 -12.28
C TRP A 414 14.74 4.92 -10.85
N ASP A 415 13.69 5.71 -10.63
CA ASP A 415 13.29 6.08 -9.29
C ASP A 415 12.78 4.87 -8.50
N ASN A 416 11.97 4.03 -9.14
CA ASN A 416 11.50 2.77 -8.59
C ASN A 416 12.66 1.81 -8.27
N VAL A 417 13.68 1.72 -9.14
CA VAL A 417 14.90 0.96 -8.84
C VAL A 417 15.55 1.44 -7.54
N TRP A 418 15.79 2.74 -7.41
CA TRP A 418 16.49 3.28 -6.24
C TRP A 418 15.69 3.12 -4.97
N THR A 419 14.38 3.10 -5.10
CA THR A 419 13.44 2.83 -4.04
C THR A 419 13.58 1.40 -3.53
N ASN A 420 13.72 0.41 -4.38
CA ASN A 420 13.66 -1.00 -4.03
C ASN A 420 15.02 -1.70 -3.97
N LEU A 421 16.07 -1.08 -4.48
CA LEU A 421 17.41 -1.67 -4.53
C LEU A 421 18.00 -2.09 -3.17
N PRO A 422 17.65 -1.52 -2.01
CA PRO A 422 18.08 -2.05 -0.72
C PRO A 422 17.74 -3.54 -0.54
N CYS A 423 16.66 -4.04 -1.17
CA CYS A 423 16.28 -5.47 -1.10
C CYS A 423 17.28 -6.41 -1.77
N ALA A 424 18.09 -5.94 -2.73
CA ALA A 424 19.19 -6.74 -3.29
C ALA A 424 20.28 -7.06 -2.24
N TYR A 425 20.41 -6.20 -1.22
CA TYR A 425 21.45 -6.25 -0.19
C TYR A 425 20.88 -6.50 1.22
N TRP A 426 19.63 -6.96 1.30
CA TRP A 426 18.93 -7.14 2.57
C TRP A 426 19.56 -8.27 3.38
N PRO A 427 19.86 -8.05 4.68
CA PRO A 427 20.64 -8.98 5.49
C PRO A 427 19.84 -10.16 6.07
N GLY A 428 18.51 -10.08 6.05
CA GLY A 428 17.64 -11.08 6.68
C GLY A 428 17.22 -12.22 5.75
N PRO A 429 16.62 -13.28 6.32
CA PRO A 429 15.97 -14.32 5.55
C PRO A 429 14.76 -13.73 4.81
N ARG A 430 14.55 -14.16 3.58
CA ARG A 430 13.40 -13.76 2.75
C ARG A 430 12.37 -14.86 2.79
N GLN A 431 11.11 -14.46 2.93
CA GLN A 431 10.01 -15.40 2.91
C GLN A 431 9.67 -15.82 1.47
N ARG A 432 8.98 -16.93 1.34
CA ARG A 432 8.27 -17.26 0.12
C ARG A 432 6.88 -16.62 0.19
N PRO A 433 6.46 -15.83 -0.82
CA PRO A 433 5.12 -15.30 -0.85
C PRO A 433 4.09 -16.43 -0.79
N LEU A 434 3.09 -16.27 0.09
CA LEU A 434 1.96 -17.19 0.14
C LEU A 434 1.16 -17.07 -1.17
N ASP A 435 0.72 -18.19 -1.72
CA ASP A 435 -0.22 -18.18 -2.83
C ASP A 435 -1.62 -17.87 -2.28
N VAL A 436 -2.03 -16.61 -2.41
CA VAL A 436 -3.32 -16.17 -1.90
C VAL A 436 -4.45 -16.70 -2.75
N GLY A 437 -5.51 -17.13 -2.09
CA GLY A 437 -6.70 -17.64 -2.75
C GLY A 437 -7.73 -18.15 -1.76
N ALA A 438 -8.95 -18.32 -2.24
CA ALA A 438 -10.03 -18.96 -1.53
C ALA A 438 -10.97 -19.65 -2.51
N GLY A 439 -11.29 -20.90 -2.22
CA GLY A 439 -12.22 -21.71 -2.97
C GLY A 439 -13.70 -21.31 -2.79
N PRO A 440 -14.60 -21.92 -3.57
CA PRO A 440 -16.03 -21.67 -3.44
C PRO A 440 -16.53 -21.97 -2.02
N GLY A 441 -17.18 -20.98 -1.39
CA GLY A 441 -17.77 -21.12 -0.05
C GLY A 441 -16.79 -20.95 1.12
N GLU A 442 -15.50 -20.80 0.88
CA GLU A 442 -14.51 -20.57 1.93
C GLU A 442 -14.55 -19.13 2.48
N LEU A 443 -14.89 -18.16 1.60
CA LEU A 443 -15.07 -16.76 1.99
C LEU A 443 -16.49 -16.29 1.69
N PRO A 444 -17.03 -15.34 2.47
CA PRO A 444 -18.17 -14.56 2.01
C PRO A 444 -17.78 -13.77 0.76
N PRO A 445 -18.75 -13.43 -0.11
CA PRO A 445 -18.47 -12.62 -1.30
C PRO A 445 -17.76 -11.32 -0.95
N THR A 446 -16.74 -10.95 -1.72
CA THR A 446 -15.88 -9.77 -1.51
C THR A 446 -16.04 -8.77 -2.65
N LEU A 447 -15.72 -7.50 -2.40
CA LEU A 447 -15.78 -6.43 -3.39
C LEU A 447 -14.36 -5.99 -3.79
N ILE A 448 -14.10 -5.94 -5.09
CA ILE A 448 -12.87 -5.42 -5.67
C ILE A 448 -13.21 -4.14 -6.43
N LEU A 449 -12.48 -3.06 -6.17
CA LEU A 449 -12.56 -1.79 -6.88
C LEU A 449 -11.25 -1.54 -7.62
N ALA A 450 -11.32 -1.23 -8.91
CA ALA A 450 -10.12 -0.96 -9.71
C ALA A 450 -10.39 0.03 -10.84
N ALA A 451 -9.42 0.90 -11.11
CA ALA A 451 -9.38 1.73 -12.30
C ALA A 451 -8.53 1.07 -13.39
N GLU A 452 -8.98 1.13 -14.65
CA GLU A 452 -8.28 0.46 -15.76
C GLU A 452 -6.87 1.00 -16.01
N ARG A 453 -6.62 2.28 -15.65
CA ARG A 453 -5.36 2.98 -15.89
C ARG A 453 -4.63 3.35 -14.59
N ASP A 454 -4.89 2.63 -13.50
CA ASP A 454 -4.14 2.79 -12.25
C ASP A 454 -2.65 2.48 -12.50
N ALA A 455 -1.79 3.45 -12.22
CA ALA A 455 -0.34 3.29 -12.42
C ALA A 455 0.34 2.58 -11.26
N ALA A 456 -0.12 2.82 -10.03
CA ALA A 456 0.52 2.30 -8.84
C ALA A 456 0.23 0.81 -8.63
N THR A 457 -0.98 0.39 -8.96
CA THR A 457 -1.42 -1.01 -8.94
C THR A 457 -2.12 -1.34 -10.26
N PRO A 458 -1.36 -1.73 -11.29
CA PRO A 458 -1.89 -2.00 -12.62
C PRO A 458 -3.08 -2.97 -12.59
N TYR A 459 -4.06 -2.74 -13.46
CA TYR A 459 -5.36 -3.40 -13.49
C TYR A 459 -5.29 -4.94 -13.54
N ASP A 460 -4.21 -5.51 -14.11
CA ASP A 460 -3.97 -6.96 -14.11
C ASP A 460 -3.92 -7.56 -12.70
N GLY A 461 -3.57 -6.75 -11.70
CA GLY A 461 -3.62 -7.13 -10.29
C GLY A 461 -5.05 -7.40 -9.81
N ALA A 462 -6.00 -6.54 -10.18
CA ALA A 462 -7.41 -6.72 -9.82
C ALA A 462 -8.01 -7.97 -10.48
N LEU A 463 -7.71 -8.20 -11.76
CA LEU A 463 -8.11 -9.41 -12.46
C LEU A 463 -7.54 -10.67 -11.80
N ALA A 464 -6.24 -10.64 -11.47
CA ALA A 464 -5.57 -11.77 -10.84
C ALA A 464 -6.11 -12.08 -9.43
N LEU A 465 -6.51 -11.06 -8.65
CA LEU A 465 -7.13 -11.28 -7.35
C LEU A 465 -8.57 -11.80 -7.51
N HIS A 466 -9.31 -11.27 -8.48
CA HIS A 466 -10.67 -11.73 -8.80
C HIS A 466 -10.70 -13.22 -9.16
N ASP A 467 -9.76 -13.66 -9.98
CA ASP A 467 -9.63 -15.08 -10.37
C ASP A 467 -9.28 -15.99 -9.17
N ARG A 468 -8.60 -15.46 -8.15
CA ARG A 468 -8.13 -16.22 -6.98
C ARG A 468 -9.14 -16.27 -5.84
N LEU A 469 -10.06 -15.32 -5.75
CA LEU A 469 -11.06 -15.25 -4.68
C LEU A 469 -12.42 -15.63 -5.23
N ALA A 470 -12.81 -16.88 -5.06
CA ALA A 470 -14.11 -17.35 -5.50
C ALA A 470 -15.24 -16.53 -4.84
N GLY A 471 -16.19 -16.06 -5.66
CA GLY A 471 -17.31 -15.22 -5.20
C GLY A 471 -16.96 -13.74 -5.04
N SER A 472 -15.74 -13.29 -5.36
CA SER A 472 -15.44 -11.87 -5.46
C SER A 472 -16.19 -11.22 -6.63
N VAL A 473 -16.47 -9.93 -6.52
CA VAL A 473 -17.09 -9.12 -7.58
C VAL A 473 -16.22 -7.91 -7.86
N LEU A 474 -15.86 -7.73 -9.14
CA LEU A 474 -15.04 -6.63 -9.61
C LEU A 474 -15.92 -5.48 -10.13
N VAL A 475 -15.72 -4.30 -9.57
CA VAL A 475 -16.24 -3.02 -10.07
C VAL A 475 -15.08 -2.26 -10.71
N THR A 476 -15.19 -2.03 -11.99
CA THR A 476 -14.17 -1.35 -12.79
C THR A 476 -14.58 0.07 -13.11
N GLU A 477 -13.74 1.04 -12.80
CA GLU A 477 -13.81 2.38 -13.37
C GLU A 477 -13.04 2.38 -14.69
N ARG A 478 -13.78 2.53 -15.81
CA ARG A 478 -13.20 2.46 -17.15
C ARG A 478 -12.47 3.76 -17.51
N ASP A 479 -11.44 3.64 -18.32
CA ASP A 479 -10.66 4.75 -18.86
C ASP A 479 -10.17 5.77 -17.81
N ALA A 480 -10.12 5.39 -16.55
CA ALA A 480 -9.69 6.23 -15.43
C ALA A 480 -8.39 5.70 -14.80
N GLY A 481 -7.57 6.60 -14.29
CA GLY A 481 -6.26 6.28 -13.72
C GLY A 481 -6.13 6.62 -12.23
N ALA A 482 -7.24 6.79 -11.53
CA ALA A 482 -7.21 7.08 -10.09
C ALA A 482 -6.67 5.89 -9.29
N HIS A 483 -5.81 6.18 -8.31
CA HIS A 483 -5.36 5.22 -7.31
C HIS A 483 -6.11 5.47 -5.99
N GLY A 484 -6.86 4.44 -5.51
CA GLY A 484 -7.78 4.61 -4.38
C GLY A 484 -9.12 5.20 -4.83
N LEU A 485 -10.10 4.31 -5.13
CA LEU A 485 -11.39 4.71 -5.67
C LEU A 485 -12.43 4.99 -4.58
N ALA A 486 -12.30 4.31 -3.43
CA ALA A 486 -13.26 4.40 -2.33
C ALA A 486 -13.34 5.82 -1.75
N GLY A 487 -14.50 6.45 -1.85
CA GLY A 487 -14.70 7.84 -1.42
C GLY A 487 -14.16 8.90 -2.39
N GLY A 488 -13.66 8.49 -3.54
CA GLY A 488 -13.23 9.36 -4.64
C GLY A 488 -14.41 10.00 -5.39
N PRO A 489 -14.14 10.66 -6.53
CA PRO A 489 -15.14 11.45 -7.25
C PRO A 489 -16.21 10.61 -7.99
N ASN A 490 -16.00 9.29 -8.16
CA ASN A 490 -16.90 8.44 -8.94
C ASN A 490 -18.11 7.97 -8.13
N ALA A 491 -19.27 8.57 -8.36
CA ALA A 491 -20.52 8.25 -7.66
C ALA A 491 -20.99 6.79 -7.93
N CYS A 492 -20.73 6.23 -9.12
CA CYS A 492 -21.08 4.84 -9.45
C CYS A 492 -20.28 3.86 -8.57
N VAL A 493 -18.97 4.03 -8.49
CA VAL A 493 -18.08 3.21 -7.64
C VAL A 493 -18.50 3.32 -6.17
N ASN A 494 -18.71 4.54 -5.67
CA ASN A 494 -19.13 4.77 -4.30
C ASN A 494 -20.52 4.19 -3.98
N GLY A 495 -21.45 4.19 -4.94
CA GLY A 495 -22.73 3.54 -4.78
C GLY A 495 -22.62 2.01 -4.58
N HIS A 496 -21.72 1.35 -5.31
CA HIS A 496 -21.43 -0.08 -5.12
C HIS A 496 -20.74 -0.36 -3.78
N LEU A 497 -19.76 0.47 -3.39
CA LEU A 497 -19.09 0.39 -2.10
C LEU A 497 -20.10 0.49 -0.95
N GLU A 498 -20.95 1.51 -0.99
CA GLU A 498 -21.95 1.77 0.05
C GLU A 498 -22.98 0.62 0.14
N ALA A 499 -23.54 0.17 -0.99
CA ALA A 499 -24.46 -0.96 -1.04
C ALA A 499 -23.85 -2.24 -0.46
N TYR A 500 -22.57 -2.51 -0.75
CA TYR A 500 -21.89 -3.67 -0.20
C TYR A 500 -21.62 -3.51 1.31
N LEU A 501 -21.09 -2.38 1.76
CA LEU A 501 -20.77 -2.18 3.17
C LEU A 501 -22.03 -2.10 4.04
N LEU A 502 -23.12 -1.50 3.58
CA LEU A 502 -24.33 -1.34 4.39
C LEU A 502 -25.28 -2.54 4.30
N GLU A 503 -25.45 -3.09 3.11
CA GLU A 503 -26.50 -4.09 2.84
C GLU A 503 -25.92 -5.47 2.50
N GLY A 504 -24.61 -5.59 2.23
CA GLY A 504 -23.98 -6.81 1.71
C GLY A 504 -24.34 -7.07 0.24
N ARG A 505 -24.94 -6.08 -0.43
CA ARG A 505 -25.40 -6.21 -1.81
C ARG A 505 -24.28 -5.92 -2.78
N LEU A 506 -23.93 -6.91 -3.58
CA LEU A 506 -22.95 -6.82 -4.66
C LEU A 506 -23.63 -6.54 -6.00
N PRO A 507 -22.95 -5.86 -6.93
CA PRO A 507 -23.43 -5.71 -8.30
C PRO A 507 -23.43 -7.07 -9.02
N GLY A 508 -24.09 -7.14 -10.16
CA GLY A 508 -23.98 -8.26 -11.06
C GLY A 508 -22.53 -8.47 -11.56
N ARG A 509 -22.29 -9.60 -12.23
CA ARG A 509 -20.96 -9.90 -12.79
C ARG A 509 -20.53 -8.80 -13.77
N GLY A 510 -19.26 -8.35 -13.63
CA GLY A 510 -18.66 -7.39 -14.56
C GLY A 510 -19.25 -5.97 -14.46
N ALA A 511 -19.53 -5.48 -13.24
CA ALA A 511 -19.98 -4.11 -13.05
C ALA A 511 -18.91 -3.11 -13.53
N GLN A 512 -19.32 -2.16 -14.37
CA GLN A 512 -18.46 -1.15 -14.95
C GLN A 512 -19.05 0.24 -14.71
N CYS A 513 -18.23 1.16 -14.27
CA CYS A 513 -18.55 2.57 -14.11
C CYS A 513 -17.86 3.37 -15.21
N ALA A 514 -18.53 4.40 -15.72
CA ALA A 514 -17.88 5.38 -16.58
C ALA A 514 -16.79 6.12 -15.80
N PRO A 515 -15.78 6.71 -16.46
CA PRO A 515 -14.75 7.46 -15.78
C PRO A 515 -15.35 8.67 -15.04
N HIS A 516 -14.74 9.04 -13.93
CA HIS A 516 -15.04 10.33 -13.31
C HIS A 516 -14.60 11.50 -14.20
N ALA A 517 -15.10 12.69 -13.92
CA ALA A 517 -14.77 13.87 -14.69
C ALA A 517 -13.28 14.25 -14.48
N GLU A 518 -12.58 14.53 -15.56
CA GLU A 518 -11.22 15.07 -15.50
C GLU A 518 -11.18 16.38 -14.69
N PRO A 519 -10.05 16.68 -14.02
CA PRO A 519 -9.90 17.94 -13.30
C PRO A 519 -9.99 19.13 -14.27
N ARG A 520 -10.66 20.21 -13.81
CA ARG A 520 -10.71 21.43 -14.58
C ARG A 520 -9.38 22.19 -14.49
N PRO A 521 -8.89 22.82 -15.55
CA PRO A 521 -7.74 23.68 -15.47
C PRO A 521 -8.08 24.85 -14.54
N THR A 522 -7.21 25.13 -13.58
CA THR A 522 -7.33 26.28 -12.71
C THR A 522 -6.28 27.30 -13.10
N ALA A 523 -6.73 28.48 -13.54
CA ALA A 523 -5.86 29.64 -13.60
C ALA A 523 -5.40 29.98 -12.17
N PRO A 524 -4.21 30.57 -11.99
CA PRO A 524 -3.71 30.93 -10.68
C PRO A 524 -4.59 32.01 -10.06
N ASP A 525 -5.56 31.61 -9.27
CA ASP A 525 -6.27 32.57 -8.43
C ASP A 525 -5.33 33.05 -7.33
N ARG A 526 -5.17 34.34 -7.25
CA ARG A 526 -4.41 35.08 -6.24
C ARG A 526 -4.99 34.96 -4.82
N ALA A 527 -5.83 34.00 -4.53
CA ALA A 527 -6.49 33.92 -3.24
C ALA A 527 -6.67 32.48 -2.78
N GLY A 528 -6.06 32.19 -1.62
CA GLY A 528 -6.57 31.19 -0.69
C GLY A 528 -6.01 29.79 -0.84
N ALA A 529 -4.93 29.53 -0.07
CA ALA A 529 -4.59 28.19 0.37
C ALA A 529 -5.77 27.54 1.07
N ALA A 530 -6.57 26.77 0.36
CA ALA A 530 -7.44 25.81 1.00
C ALA A 530 -6.54 24.77 1.68
N ARG A 531 -6.46 24.82 3.00
CA ARG A 531 -5.81 23.82 3.84
C ARG A 531 -6.42 22.47 3.50
N ARG A 532 -5.62 21.63 2.87
CA ARG A 532 -5.99 20.25 2.57
C ARG A 532 -5.71 19.40 3.79
N ILE A 533 -6.75 18.75 4.29
CA ILE A 533 -6.64 17.59 5.16
C ILE A 533 -6.27 16.42 4.23
N ARG A 534 -5.04 16.00 4.24
CA ARG A 534 -4.58 14.74 3.64
C ARG A 534 -3.79 13.94 4.65
#